data_e99df4c5bc525cd545f2f712872b0066
#
_entry.id   e99df4c5bc525cd545f2f712872b0066
#
_cell.length_a   1.000
_cell.length_b   1.000
_cell.length_c   1.000
_cell.angle_alpha   90.00
_cell.angle_beta   90.00
_cell.angle_gamma   90.00
#
_symmetry.space_group_name_H-M   'P 1'
#
loop_
_entity.id
_entity.type
_entity.pdbx_description
1 polymer ?
#
loop_
_entity_poly.entity_id
_entity_poly.type
_entity_poly.pdbx_seq_one_letter_code
_entity_poly.pdbx_strand_id
1 'polypeptide(L)'
;MEIRKIYSEFNTPVYLSKALNLYYGGWEICCPMHTFGPAIRQHYLIHYVTRGKGRLWMNDTCYVIEKDTMFLIRPGITCVYQADKDDPWEYCWICIDGYDVENMLNNSGFDKVNPLFFDKSNGEVRDAMLNFIFYFSKYKNNEYMLLSRLYNIFGHMKIQMKKQQAKSIHVEKAIDYIYENYYKSITIIDIANYLGIDRTYLYRLFKEEYDMSPQKYLLNFRLKAAMNKLEGGNMSIAEIAYSCGFNDASAFCHQFKKVYKDTPLNYRRYPQLAIRE
;
A
#
# COMPACT_ATOMS: atom_id res chain seq x y z
N MET A 1 28.55 -28.57 -7.65
CA MET A 1 28.28 -27.96 -6.35
C MET A 1 26.94 -27.21 -6.49
N GLU A 2 25.89 -27.67 -5.85
CA GLU A 2 24.56 -27.09 -5.97
C GLU A 2 24.55 -25.74 -5.21
N ILE A 3 24.12 -24.67 -5.87
CA ILE A 3 24.01 -23.35 -5.24
C ILE A 3 22.84 -23.41 -4.25
N ARG A 4 23.11 -23.28 -2.94
CA ARG A 4 22.09 -23.31 -1.89
C ARG A 4 21.71 -21.94 -1.38
N LYS A 5 22.47 -20.90 -1.74
CA LYS A 5 22.23 -19.52 -1.30
C LYS A 5 22.71 -18.51 -2.32
N ILE A 6 21.89 -17.52 -2.57
CA ILE A 6 22.22 -16.27 -3.28
C ILE A 6 21.98 -15.13 -2.30
N TYR A 7 22.95 -14.24 -2.15
CA TYR A 7 22.83 -13.03 -1.34
C TYR A 7 23.40 -11.85 -2.11
N SER A 8 22.66 -10.77 -2.14
CA SER A 8 23.06 -9.52 -2.77
C SER A 8 22.78 -8.36 -1.83
N GLU A 9 23.74 -7.48 -1.64
CA GLU A 9 23.68 -6.32 -0.79
C GLU A 9 24.35 -5.14 -1.49
N PHE A 10 23.86 -3.93 -1.22
CA PHE A 10 24.56 -2.71 -1.56
C PHE A 10 25.51 -2.33 -0.43
N ASN A 11 26.73 -1.93 -0.75
CA ASN A 11 27.70 -1.41 0.24
C ASN A 11 27.22 -0.09 0.87
N THR A 12 26.41 0.66 0.13
CA THR A 12 25.64 1.81 0.61
C THR A 12 24.21 1.63 0.11
N PRO A 13 23.18 2.00 0.90
CA PRO A 13 21.79 1.93 0.43
C PRO A 13 21.68 2.67 -0.90
N VAL A 14 21.21 1.99 -1.93
CA VAL A 14 20.87 2.67 -3.19
C VAL A 14 19.54 3.35 -2.97
N TYR A 15 19.57 4.67 -2.86
CA TYR A 15 18.37 5.49 -2.84
C TYR A 15 17.79 5.51 -4.26
N LEU A 16 17.05 4.47 -4.60
CA LEU A 16 16.35 4.38 -5.88
C LEU A 16 15.35 5.53 -6.03
N SER A 17 14.69 5.87 -4.89
CA SER A 17 13.88 7.08 -4.74
C SER A 17 13.69 7.34 -3.25
N LYS A 18 13.24 8.55 -2.84
CA LYS A 18 12.85 8.77 -1.45
C LYS A 18 11.67 7.90 -1.01
N ALA A 19 10.87 7.45 -1.97
CA ALA A 19 9.68 6.62 -1.72
C ALA A 19 10.02 5.16 -1.46
N LEU A 20 11.06 4.62 -2.11
CA LEU A 20 11.41 3.21 -2.07
C LEU A 20 12.92 3.04 -2.21
N ASN A 21 13.56 2.44 -1.20
CA ASN A 21 14.97 2.10 -1.15
C ASN A 21 15.15 0.59 -1.06
N LEU A 22 16.18 0.06 -1.68
CA LEU A 22 16.58 -1.33 -1.61
C LEU A 22 17.90 -1.46 -0.84
N TYR A 23 17.96 -2.39 0.10
CA TYR A 23 19.15 -2.64 0.90
C TYR A 23 19.85 -3.94 0.49
N TYR A 24 19.15 -5.05 0.60
CA TYR A 24 19.65 -6.38 0.25
C TYR A 24 18.51 -7.31 -0.14
N GLY A 25 18.88 -8.44 -0.71
CA GLY A 25 17.96 -9.51 -1.04
C GLY A 25 18.70 -10.81 -1.31
N GLY A 26 17.99 -11.91 -1.30
CA GLY A 26 18.59 -13.20 -1.52
C GLY A 26 17.58 -14.33 -1.68
N TRP A 27 18.12 -15.52 -1.86
CA TRP A 27 17.41 -16.77 -1.96
C TRP A 27 18.23 -17.86 -1.25
N GLU A 28 17.57 -18.78 -0.55
CA GLU A 28 18.23 -19.84 0.21
C GLU A 28 17.38 -21.10 0.29
N ILE A 29 18.01 -22.27 0.11
CA ILE A 29 17.49 -23.58 0.49
C ILE A 29 17.95 -23.85 1.93
N CYS A 30 17.03 -23.82 2.86
CA CYS A 30 17.35 -24.01 4.29
C CYS A 30 17.59 -25.48 4.63
N CYS A 31 18.50 -25.72 5.57
CA CYS A 31 18.62 -27.02 6.23
C CYS A 31 17.46 -27.23 7.22
N PRO A 32 17.15 -28.50 7.57
CA PRO A 32 16.20 -28.78 8.65
C PRO A 32 16.52 -27.98 9.91
N MET A 33 15.48 -27.43 10.54
CA MET A 33 15.59 -26.64 11.77
C MET A 33 16.48 -25.37 11.66
N HIS A 34 16.87 -24.96 10.45
CA HIS A 34 17.58 -23.69 10.26
C HIS A 34 16.78 -22.54 10.88
N THR A 35 17.39 -21.86 11.84
CA THR A 35 16.74 -20.82 12.64
C THR A 35 17.44 -19.49 12.47
N PHE A 36 16.64 -18.45 12.31
CA PHE A 36 17.11 -17.07 12.35
C PHE A 36 16.42 -16.30 13.48
N GLY A 37 17.19 -15.56 14.23
CA GLY A 37 16.72 -14.75 15.36
C GLY A 37 16.98 -15.40 16.73
N PRO A 38 16.52 -14.76 17.84
CA PRO A 38 15.73 -13.54 17.86
C PRO A 38 16.46 -12.32 17.30
N ALA A 39 15.78 -11.53 16.47
CA ALA A 39 16.37 -10.34 15.87
C ALA A 39 15.32 -9.24 15.67
N ILE A 40 15.77 -7.99 15.76
CA ILE A 40 14.98 -6.80 15.41
C ILE A 40 15.49 -6.27 14.07
N ARG A 41 14.59 -6.05 13.12
CA ARG A 41 14.94 -5.46 11.82
C ARG A 41 14.74 -3.95 11.86
N GLN A 42 15.60 -3.22 11.16
CA GLN A 42 15.49 -1.76 11.04
C GLN A 42 14.67 -1.35 9.80
N HIS A 43 14.49 -2.26 8.86
CA HIS A 43 13.81 -2.05 7.57
C HIS A 43 12.77 -3.14 7.34
N TYR A 44 11.88 -2.91 6.39
CA TYR A 44 10.89 -3.91 5.98
C TYR A 44 11.59 -5.09 5.31
N LEU A 45 11.29 -6.30 5.76
CA LEU A 45 11.82 -7.54 5.21
C LEU A 45 10.67 -8.42 4.75
N ILE A 46 10.60 -8.66 3.45
CA ILE A 46 9.58 -9.46 2.80
C ILE A 46 10.22 -10.77 2.37
N HIS A 47 9.65 -11.89 2.82
CA HIS A 47 10.03 -13.23 2.38
C HIS A 47 8.93 -13.84 1.52
N TYR A 48 9.33 -14.69 0.59
CA TYR A 48 8.45 -15.55 -0.19
C TYR A 48 8.92 -16.99 -0.09
N VAL A 49 8.07 -17.89 0.42
CA VAL A 49 8.38 -19.32 0.53
C VAL A 49 8.04 -20.01 -0.80
N THR A 50 9.06 -20.48 -1.49
CA THR A 50 8.94 -21.12 -2.81
C THR A 50 8.66 -22.62 -2.71
N ARG A 51 9.09 -23.25 -1.60
CA ARG A 51 8.94 -24.68 -1.32
C ARG A 51 9.00 -24.94 0.18
N GLY A 52 8.45 -26.07 0.62
CA GLY A 52 8.51 -26.52 2.01
C GLY A 52 7.71 -25.65 2.96
N LYS A 53 8.03 -25.71 4.23
CA LYS A 53 7.33 -24.98 5.29
C LYS A 53 8.24 -24.61 6.46
N GLY A 54 7.72 -23.75 7.35
CA GLY A 54 8.40 -23.31 8.56
C GLY A 54 7.48 -22.55 9.49
N ARG A 55 8.05 -21.94 10.50
CA ARG A 55 7.32 -21.15 11.51
C ARG A 55 7.96 -19.79 11.70
N LEU A 56 7.10 -18.79 11.89
CA LEU A 56 7.49 -17.43 12.27
C LEU A 56 6.86 -17.12 13.63
N TRP A 57 7.66 -16.73 14.60
CA TRP A 57 7.20 -16.19 15.88
C TRP A 57 7.42 -14.68 15.88
N MET A 58 6.35 -13.95 16.12
CA MET A 58 6.33 -12.50 16.13
C MET A 58 5.14 -12.01 16.96
N ASN A 59 5.36 -11.01 17.84
CA ASN A 59 4.31 -10.44 18.71
C ASN A 59 3.50 -11.51 19.47
N ASP A 60 4.19 -12.45 20.14
CA ASP A 60 3.62 -13.58 20.90
C ASP A 60 2.74 -14.54 20.07
N THR A 61 2.78 -14.41 18.76
CA THR A 61 2.03 -15.26 17.84
C THR A 61 2.97 -16.14 17.01
N CYS A 62 2.59 -17.42 16.86
CA CYS A 62 3.27 -18.36 15.98
C CYS A 62 2.46 -18.56 14.70
N TYR A 63 3.07 -18.22 13.56
CA TYR A 63 2.50 -18.43 12.24
C TYR A 63 3.15 -19.66 11.59
N VAL A 64 2.34 -20.62 11.15
CA VAL A 64 2.81 -21.71 10.28
C VAL A 64 2.77 -21.18 8.84
N ILE A 65 3.89 -21.28 8.15
CA ILE A 65 4.07 -20.73 6.80
C ILE A 65 4.46 -21.85 5.86
N GLU A 66 3.73 -21.96 4.76
CA GLU A 66 3.93 -23.00 3.75
C GLU A 66 4.26 -22.35 2.39
N LYS A 67 4.56 -23.19 1.42
CA LYS A 67 4.78 -22.83 0.04
C LYS A 67 3.72 -21.83 -0.47
N ASP A 68 4.13 -20.94 -1.38
CA ASP A 68 3.29 -19.91 -2.00
C ASP A 68 2.70 -18.90 -0.97
N THR A 69 3.44 -18.69 0.13
CA THR A 69 3.11 -17.70 1.14
C THR A 69 4.25 -16.70 1.31
N MET A 70 3.90 -15.43 1.38
CA MET A 70 4.84 -14.38 1.79
C MET A 70 4.62 -14.03 3.25
N PHE A 71 5.71 -13.63 3.93
CA PHE A 71 5.60 -13.03 5.25
C PHE A 71 6.43 -11.74 5.34
N LEU A 72 5.87 -10.79 6.07
CA LEU A 72 6.43 -9.46 6.26
C LEU A 72 6.90 -9.28 7.70
N ILE A 73 8.15 -8.85 7.86
CA ILE A 73 8.69 -8.36 9.12
C ILE A 73 8.83 -6.85 9.00
N ARG A 74 8.08 -6.11 9.84
CA ARG A 74 8.13 -4.64 9.90
C ARG A 74 9.30 -4.17 10.77
N PRO A 75 9.79 -2.94 10.56
CA PRO A 75 10.79 -2.33 11.41
C PRO A 75 10.41 -2.35 12.90
N GLY A 76 11.40 -2.59 13.77
CA GLY A 76 11.20 -2.58 15.23
C GLY A 76 10.55 -3.82 15.82
N ILE A 77 10.13 -4.79 15.02
CA ILE A 77 9.50 -6.03 15.50
C ILE A 77 10.55 -7.10 15.76
N THR A 78 10.52 -7.67 16.98
CA THR A 78 11.32 -8.87 17.29
C THR A 78 10.69 -10.10 16.65
N CYS A 79 11.49 -10.85 15.92
CA CYS A 79 11.05 -12.07 15.26
C CYS A 79 12.06 -13.21 15.39
N VAL A 80 11.52 -14.42 15.34
CA VAL A 80 12.27 -15.67 15.15
C VAL A 80 11.57 -16.42 14.03
N TYR A 81 12.32 -16.99 13.09
CA TYR A 81 11.74 -17.90 12.11
C TYR A 81 12.61 -19.13 11.91
N GLN A 82 11.97 -20.28 11.71
CA GLN A 82 12.63 -21.57 11.68
C GLN A 82 12.04 -22.48 10.60
N ALA A 83 12.92 -23.11 9.83
CA ALA A 83 12.54 -24.13 8.86
C ALA A 83 11.99 -25.37 9.57
N ASP A 84 11.05 -26.06 8.92
CA ASP A 84 10.51 -27.33 9.40
C ASP A 84 11.60 -28.41 9.46
N LYS A 85 11.39 -29.40 10.32
CA LYS A 85 12.35 -30.49 10.50
C LYS A 85 12.35 -31.47 9.32
N ASP A 86 11.17 -31.77 8.79
CA ASP A 86 10.97 -32.83 7.80
C ASP A 86 10.80 -32.29 6.39
N ASP A 87 10.25 -31.07 6.25
CA ASP A 87 10.05 -30.36 4.98
C ASP A 87 10.53 -28.90 5.09
N PRO A 88 11.86 -28.70 5.24
CA PRO A 88 12.42 -27.37 5.41
C PRO A 88 12.18 -26.50 4.20
N TRP A 89 11.83 -25.24 4.46
CA TRP A 89 11.52 -24.30 3.40
C TRP A 89 12.71 -23.88 2.55
N GLU A 90 12.39 -23.52 1.34
CA GLU A 90 13.18 -22.68 0.44
C GLU A 90 12.48 -21.33 0.34
N TYR A 91 13.19 -20.24 0.48
CA TYR A 91 12.63 -18.89 0.37
C TYR A 91 13.54 -17.91 -0.32
N CYS A 92 12.94 -16.87 -0.87
CA CYS A 92 13.65 -15.66 -1.26
C CYS A 92 13.16 -14.48 -0.42
N TRP A 93 14.00 -13.43 -0.33
CA TRP A 93 13.67 -12.25 0.47
C TRP A 93 14.20 -10.97 -0.15
N ILE A 94 13.54 -9.85 0.16
CA ILE A 94 13.97 -8.50 -0.15
C ILE A 94 13.87 -7.62 1.08
N CYS A 95 14.86 -6.75 1.29
CA CYS A 95 14.89 -5.76 2.34
C CYS A 95 14.75 -4.37 1.73
N ILE A 96 13.70 -3.67 2.07
CA ILE A 96 13.33 -2.36 1.51
C ILE A 96 12.96 -1.38 2.61
N ASP A 97 13.01 -0.08 2.31
CA ASP A 97 12.50 1.00 3.14
C ASP A 97 12.14 2.21 2.28
N GLY A 98 11.51 3.21 2.86
CA GLY A 98 11.11 4.45 2.19
C GLY A 98 9.77 4.97 2.70
N TYR A 99 9.48 6.26 2.46
CA TYR A 99 8.28 6.87 3.04
C TYR A 99 6.96 6.30 2.50
N ASP A 100 6.96 5.63 1.33
CA ASP A 100 5.75 5.06 0.72
C ASP A 100 5.61 3.54 0.90
N VAL A 101 6.61 2.88 1.49
CA VAL A 101 6.65 1.40 1.59
C VAL A 101 5.47 0.85 2.38
N GLU A 102 5.10 1.46 3.52
CA GLU A 102 3.95 1.01 4.31
C GLU A 102 2.64 1.11 3.51
N ASN A 103 2.46 2.20 2.76
CA ASN A 103 1.30 2.38 1.89
C ASN A 103 1.29 1.35 0.74
N MET A 104 2.44 1.08 0.11
CA MET A 104 2.59 0.06 -0.93
C MET A 104 2.23 -1.33 -0.40
N LEU A 105 2.70 -1.70 0.80
CA LEU A 105 2.42 -2.98 1.45
C LEU A 105 0.93 -3.15 1.75
N ASN A 106 0.30 -2.14 2.34
CA ASN A 106 -1.13 -2.15 2.66
C ASN A 106 -1.99 -2.26 1.38
N ASN A 107 -1.61 -1.55 0.31
CA ASN A 107 -2.30 -1.62 -0.99
C ASN A 107 -2.07 -2.94 -1.75
N SER A 108 -1.10 -3.74 -1.32
CA SER A 108 -0.71 -5.00 -1.97
C SER A 108 -1.13 -6.24 -1.19
N GLY A 109 -1.86 -6.07 -0.07
CA GLY A 109 -2.49 -7.16 0.65
C GLY A 109 -1.84 -7.57 1.96
N PHE A 110 -0.80 -6.89 2.40
CA PHE A 110 -0.36 -6.95 3.79
C PHE A 110 -1.16 -5.94 4.61
N ASP A 111 -1.75 -6.36 5.71
CA ASP A 111 -2.36 -5.44 6.67
C ASP A 111 -1.46 -5.23 7.90
N LYS A 112 -1.87 -4.31 8.78
CA LYS A 112 -1.10 -3.99 10.00
C LYS A 112 -1.08 -5.12 11.03
N VAL A 113 -2.06 -6.00 10.99
CA VAL A 113 -2.25 -7.07 11.98
C VAL A 113 -1.74 -8.39 11.43
N ASN A 114 -2.06 -8.72 10.18
CA ASN A 114 -1.66 -9.98 9.56
C ASN A 114 -0.38 -9.79 8.71
N PRO A 115 0.72 -10.44 9.08
CA PRO A 115 1.97 -10.34 8.34
C PRO A 115 2.03 -11.26 7.12
N LEU A 116 0.98 -12.02 6.81
CA LEU A 116 0.98 -13.04 5.77
C LEU A 116 0.22 -12.58 4.51
N PHE A 117 0.77 -12.94 3.36
CA PHE A 117 0.12 -12.84 2.07
C PHE A 117 0.16 -14.21 1.38
N PHE A 118 -1.00 -14.74 1.02
CA PHE A 118 -1.14 -16.04 0.33
C PHE A 118 -1.18 -15.81 -1.18
N ASP A 119 -0.17 -16.31 -1.89
CA ASP A 119 -0.09 -16.18 -3.34
C ASP A 119 -1.10 -17.11 -4.03
N LYS A 120 -2.07 -16.52 -4.72
CA LYS A 120 -3.08 -17.19 -5.56
C LYS A 120 -2.99 -16.73 -7.02
N SER A 121 -1.83 -16.18 -7.41
CA SER A 121 -1.60 -15.65 -8.77
C SER A 121 -1.18 -16.70 -9.79
N ASN A 122 -1.21 -17.98 -9.43
CA ASN A 122 -0.63 -19.07 -10.22
C ASN A 122 0.89 -18.93 -10.43
N GLY A 123 1.58 -18.33 -9.47
CA GLY A 123 3.03 -18.19 -9.48
C GLY A 123 3.56 -16.88 -10.07
N GLU A 124 2.71 -15.96 -10.52
CA GLU A 124 3.17 -14.66 -11.05
C GLU A 124 3.96 -13.85 -10.01
N VAL A 125 3.52 -13.85 -8.73
CA VAL A 125 4.23 -13.16 -7.64
C VAL A 125 5.55 -13.88 -7.33
N ARG A 126 5.54 -15.22 -7.26
CA ARG A 126 6.76 -16.03 -7.08
C ARG A 126 7.80 -15.71 -8.14
N ASP A 127 7.37 -15.77 -9.40
CA ASP A 127 8.27 -15.60 -10.55
C ASP A 127 8.82 -14.16 -10.59
N ALA A 128 8.02 -13.17 -10.22
CA ALA A 128 8.47 -11.79 -10.08
C ALA A 128 9.53 -11.63 -8.98
N MET A 129 9.34 -12.28 -7.80
CA MET A 129 10.30 -12.29 -6.70
C MET A 129 11.63 -12.95 -7.11
N LEU A 130 11.58 -14.15 -7.69
CA LEU A 130 12.78 -14.87 -8.13
C LEU A 130 13.51 -14.11 -9.23
N ASN A 131 12.79 -13.60 -10.25
CA ASN A 131 13.37 -12.78 -11.30
C ASN A 131 14.08 -11.54 -10.75
N PHE A 132 13.48 -10.88 -9.73
CA PHE A 132 14.13 -9.76 -9.06
C PHE A 132 15.45 -10.19 -8.41
N ILE A 133 15.45 -11.26 -7.60
CA ILE A 133 16.64 -11.73 -6.88
C ILE A 133 17.77 -12.12 -7.84
N PHE A 134 17.48 -12.90 -8.89
CA PHE A 134 18.49 -13.29 -9.88
C PHE A 134 19.00 -12.08 -10.68
N TYR A 135 18.14 -11.13 -11.01
CA TYR A 135 18.58 -9.90 -11.66
C TYR A 135 19.48 -9.08 -10.74
N PHE A 136 19.06 -8.89 -9.49
CA PHE A 136 19.82 -8.14 -8.49
C PHE A 136 21.22 -8.74 -8.23
N SER A 137 21.34 -10.07 -8.24
CA SER A 137 22.63 -10.75 -8.07
C SER A 137 23.64 -10.44 -9.19
N LYS A 138 23.17 -10.14 -10.39
CA LYS A 138 24.00 -9.90 -11.57
C LYS A 138 24.20 -8.42 -11.90
N TYR A 139 23.20 -7.57 -11.67
CA TYR A 139 23.12 -6.22 -12.23
C TYR A 139 22.79 -5.18 -11.15
N LYS A 140 23.69 -5.05 -10.18
CA LYS A 140 23.51 -4.11 -9.06
C LYS A 140 23.46 -2.63 -9.47
N ASN A 141 24.07 -2.27 -10.58
CA ASN A 141 24.29 -0.88 -11.00
C ASN A 141 23.17 -0.33 -11.92
N ASN A 142 22.07 -1.05 -12.09
CA ASN A 142 20.94 -0.57 -12.88
C ASN A 142 19.71 -0.36 -11.99
N GLU A 143 19.72 0.78 -11.27
CA GLU A 143 18.70 1.15 -10.31
C GLU A 143 17.30 1.24 -10.91
N TYR A 144 17.15 1.75 -12.14
CA TYR A 144 15.85 1.83 -12.81
C TYR A 144 15.26 0.46 -13.11
N MET A 145 16.08 -0.49 -13.53
CA MET A 145 15.64 -1.87 -13.75
C MET A 145 15.32 -2.59 -12.46
N LEU A 146 16.06 -2.34 -11.38
CA LEU A 146 15.76 -2.88 -10.06
C LEU A 146 14.44 -2.32 -9.53
N LEU A 147 14.24 -1.01 -9.65
CA LEU A 147 13.02 -0.34 -9.24
C LEU A 147 11.80 -0.85 -10.01
N SER A 148 11.91 -0.98 -11.34
CA SER A 148 10.83 -1.51 -12.17
C SER A 148 10.43 -2.93 -11.78
N ARG A 149 11.39 -3.79 -11.45
CA ARG A 149 11.13 -5.17 -11.00
C ARG A 149 10.52 -5.23 -9.60
N LEU A 150 10.93 -4.34 -8.69
CA LEU A 150 10.30 -4.20 -7.39
C LEU A 150 8.82 -3.80 -7.54
N TYR A 151 8.52 -2.77 -8.33
CA TYR A 151 7.14 -2.38 -8.60
C TYR A 151 6.34 -3.47 -9.30
N ASN A 152 6.98 -4.29 -10.14
CA ASN A 152 6.33 -5.44 -10.77
C ASN A 152 5.84 -6.47 -9.74
N ILE A 153 6.61 -6.75 -8.67
CA ILE A 153 6.18 -7.62 -7.57
C ILE A 153 4.89 -7.08 -6.94
N PHE A 154 4.89 -5.81 -6.51
CA PHE A 154 3.71 -5.16 -5.93
C PHE A 154 2.54 -5.09 -6.92
N GLY A 155 2.83 -4.92 -8.21
CA GLY A 155 1.84 -4.94 -9.28
C GLY A 155 1.08 -6.26 -9.35
N HIS A 156 1.77 -7.40 -9.36
CA HIS A 156 1.15 -8.73 -9.36
C HIS A 156 0.36 -9.00 -8.07
N MET A 157 0.91 -8.62 -6.90
CA MET A 157 0.19 -8.72 -5.63
C MET A 157 -1.12 -7.93 -5.66
N LYS A 158 -1.10 -6.69 -6.15
CA LYS A 158 -2.29 -5.83 -6.27
C LYS A 158 -3.33 -6.38 -7.24
N ILE A 159 -2.90 -6.97 -8.37
CA ILE A 159 -3.81 -7.64 -9.31
C ILE A 159 -4.53 -8.81 -8.63
N GLN A 160 -3.81 -9.62 -7.86
CA GLN A 160 -4.41 -10.70 -7.09
C GLN A 160 -5.43 -10.17 -6.08
N MET A 161 -5.11 -9.11 -5.33
CA MET A 161 -6.01 -8.49 -4.37
C MET A 161 -7.29 -7.97 -5.04
N LYS A 162 -7.16 -7.33 -6.19
CA LYS A 162 -8.32 -6.89 -7.00
C LYS A 162 -9.20 -8.04 -7.47
N LYS A 163 -8.61 -9.19 -7.82
CA LYS A 163 -9.36 -10.41 -8.20
C LYS A 163 -10.07 -11.04 -7.00
N GLN A 164 -9.50 -10.95 -5.80
CA GLN A 164 -10.09 -11.52 -4.57
C GLN A 164 -11.18 -10.61 -3.97
N GLN A 165 -10.90 -9.33 -3.94
CA GLN A 165 -11.91 -8.31 -3.67
C GLN A 165 -12.51 -8.00 -5.04
N ALA A 166 -13.66 -8.57 -5.37
CA ALA A 166 -14.43 -8.10 -6.50
C ALA A 166 -14.85 -6.65 -6.18
N LYS A 167 -13.94 -5.68 -6.41
CA LYS A 167 -14.27 -4.27 -6.35
C LYS A 167 -15.46 -4.10 -7.24
N SER A 168 -16.56 -3.64 -6.67
CA SER A 168 -17.74 -3.35 -7.47
C SER A 168 -17.33 -2.39 -8.58
N ILE A 169 -17.45 -2.82 -9.82
CA ILE A 169 -17.20 -1.98 -10.99
C ILE A 169 -17.99 -0.66 -10.91
N HIS A 170 -19.07 -0.65 -10.14
CA HIS A 170 -19.87 0.54 -9.86
C HIS A 170 -19.13 1.53 -8.95
N VAL A 171 -18.34 1.06 -7.97
CA VAL A 171 -17.59 1.95 -7.08
C VAL A 171 -16.41 2.58 -7.82
N GLU A 172 -15.69 1.83 -8.64
CA GLU A 172 -14.60 2.38 -9.48
C GLU A 172 -15.18 3.47 -10.42
N LYS A 173 -16.24 3.15 -11.14
CA LYS A 173 -16.91 4.14 -12.02
C LYS A 173 -17.48 5.35 -11.25
N ALA A 174 -17.96 5.14 -10.01
CA ALA A 174 -18.43 6.26 -9.18
C ALA A 174 -17.29 7.19 -8.80
N ILE A 175 -16.11 6.63 -8.47
CA ILE A 175 -14.90 7.39 -8.14
C ILE A 175 -14.40 8.16 -9.36
N ASP A 176 -14.36 7.53 -10.53
CA ASP A 176 -13.97 8.19 -11.78
C ASP A 176 -14.92 9.36 -12.09
N TYR A 177 -16.24 9.16 -11.95
CA TYR A 177 -17.21 10.21 -12.12
C TYR A 177 -17.04 11.37 -11.12
N ILE A 178 -16.75 11.06 -9.85
CA ILE A 178 -16.42 12.06 -8.81
C ILE A 178 -15.17 12.84 -9.22
N TYR A 179 -14.11 12.15 -9.61
CA TYR A 179 -12.83 12.77 -10.01
C TYR A 179 -13.02 13.75 -11.17
N GLU A 180 -13.81 13.38 -12.17
CA GLU A 180 -14.06 14.22 -13.35
C GLU A 180 -15.06 15.36 -13.09
N ASN A 181 -15.92 15.26 -12.06
CA ASN A 181 -17.05 16.18 -11.90
C ASN A 181 -17.15 16.85 -10.51
N TYR A 182 -16.23 16.60 -9.57
CA TYR A 182 -16.32 17.10 -8.19
C TYR A 182 -16.48 18.62 -8.07
N TYR A 183 -15.93 19.37 -9.01
CA TYR A 183 -16.01 20.84 -9.08
C TYR A 183 -17.39 21.36 -9.48
N LYS A 184 -18.24 20.50 -10.02
CA LYS A 184 -19.65 20.81 -10.31
C LYS A 184 -20.50 20.50 -9.07
N SER A 185 -21.71 21.07 -9.03
CA SER A 185 -22.68 20.80 -7.95
C SER A 185 -23.34 19.41 -8.04
N ILE A 186 -22.51 18.36 -8.30
CA ILE A 186 -23.04 16.99 -8.38
C ILE A 186 -23.53 16.49 -7.02
N THR A 187 -24.58 15.68 -7.08
CA THR A 187 -25.18 14.96 -5.95
C THR A 187 -24.90 13.46 -6.06
N ILE A 188 -25.20 12.71 -4.99
CA ILE A 188 -25.10 11.24 -5.02
C ILE A 188 -26.18 10.62 -5.93
N ILE A 189 -27.29 11.32 -6.14
CA ILE A 189 -28.33 10.88 -7.08
C ILE A 189 -27.78 10.95 -8.51
N ASP A 190 -27.03 11.99 -8.86
CA ASP A 190 -26.42 12.12 -10.19
C ASP A 190 -25.43 10.98 -10.45
N ILE A 191 -24.63 10.62 -9.46
CA ILE A 191 -23.68 9.49 -9.54
C ILE A 191 -24.44 8.17 -9.72
N ALA A 192 -25.48 7.93 -8.92
CA ALA A 192 -26.29 6.72 -9.00
C ALA A 192 -26.98 6.59 -10.38
N ASN A 193 -27.53 7.69 -10.88
CA ASN A 193 -28.17 7.75 -12.21
C ASN A 193 -27.15 7.49 -13.33
N TYR A 194 -25.97 8.08 -13.26
CA TYR A 194 -24.88 7.83 -14.21
C TYR A 194 -24.51 6.35 -14.29
N LEU A 195 -24.52 5.67 -13.13
CA LEU A 195 -24.19 4.26 -13.04
C LEU A 195 -25.35 3.31 -13.35
N GLY A 196 -26.56 3.84 -13.48
CA GLY A 196 -27.77 3.03 -13.68
C GLY A 196 -28.14 2.16 -12.48
N ILE A 197 -27.81 2.60 -11.24
CA ILE A 197 -28.07 1.86 -10.01
C ILE A 197 -28.86 2.69 -9.00
N ASP A 198 -29.50 2.00 -8.04
CA ASP A 198 -30.16 2.65 -6.93
C ASP A 198 -29.17 3.32 -5.95
N ARG A 199 -29.56 4.48 -5.41
CA ARG A 199 -28.76 5.24 -4.44
C ARG A 199 -28.43 4.42 -3.18
N THR A 200 -29.37 3.60 -2.71
CA THR A 200 -29.17 2.74 -1.52
C THR A 200 -28.14 1.65 -1.78
N TYR A 201 -28.17 1.12 -3.01
CA TYR A 201 -27.17 0.16 -3.46
C TYR A 201 -25.76 0.79 -3.53
N LEU A 202 -25.64 1.98 -4.11
CA LEU A 202 -24.41 2.74 -4.14
C LEU A 202 -23.88 3.02 -2.72
N TYR A 203 -24.76 3.39 -1.78
CA TYR A 203 -24.40 3.60 -0.38
C TYR A 203 -23.81 2.34 0.26
N ARG A 204 -24.46 1.17 0.04
CA ARG A 204 -23.98 -0.12 0.55
C ARG A 204 -22.58 -0.45 0.02
N LEU A 205 -22.37 -0.31 -1.28
CA LEU A 205 -21.07 -0.55 -1.92
C LEU A 205 -19.97 0.32 -1.33
N PHE A 206 -20.20 1.61 -1.14
CA PHE A 206 -19.20 2.50 -0.52
C PHE A 206 -18.93 2.16 0.94
N LYS A 207 -19.98 1.71 1.68
CA LYS A 207 -19.80 1.28 3.07
C LYS A 207 -18.98 0.00 3.15
N GLU A 208 -19.20 -0.97 2.30
CA GLU A 208 -18.48 -2.23 2.25
C GLU A 208 -17.00 -2.01 1.86
N GLU A 209 -16.73 -1.08 0.93
CA GLU A 209 -15.40 -0.93 0.36
C GLU A 209 -14.52 0.13 1.04
N TYR A 210 -15.13 1.21 1.52
CA TYR A 210 -14.42 2.38 2.10
C TYR A 210 -14.82 2.69 3.53
N ASP A 211 -15.70 1.90 4.14
CA ASP A 211 -16.29 2.16 5.47
C ASP A 211 -16.88 3.58 5.62
N MET A 212 -17.29 4.18 4.51
CA MET A 212 -17.90 5.51 4.52
C MET A 212 -19.04 5.63 3.50
N SER A 213 -19.87 6.66 3.65
CA SER A 213 -20.90 6.95 2.65
C SER A 213 -20.32 7.63 1.41
N PRO A 214 -20.96 7.49 0.23
CA PRO A 214 -20.56 8.22 -0.99
C PRO A 214 -20.56 9.73 -0.80
N GLN A 215 -21.48 10.29 0.00
CA GLN A 215 -21.51 11.72 0.35
C GLN A 215 -20.24 12.13 1.11
N LYS A 216 -19.82 11.33 2.10
CA LYS A 216 -18.61 11.60 2.86
C LYS A 216 -17.38 11.49 1.99
N TYR A 217 -17.35 10.53 1.06
CA TYR A 217 -16.27 10.39 0.09
C TYR A 217 -16.15 11.62 -0.81
N LEU A 218 -17.25 12.06 -1.44
CA LEU A 218 -17.30 13.26 -2.28
C LEU A 218 -16.89 14.53 -1.50
N LEU A 219 -17.38 14.67 -0.25
CA LEU A 219 -17.01 15.79 0.61
C LEU A 219 -15.52 15.79 0.91
N ASN A 220 -14.95 14.67 1.31
CA ASN A 220 -13.53 14.54 1.61
C ASN A 220 -12.67 14.86 0.36
N PHE A 221 -13.11 14.40 -0.81
CA PHE A 221 -12.44 14.68 -2.07
C PHE A 221 -12.41 16.19 -2.38
N ARG A 222 -13.56 16.87 -2.25
CA ARG A 222 -13.68 18.33 -2.44
C ARG A 222 -12.82 19.11 -1.46
N LEU A 223 -12.80 18.70 -0.19
CA LEU A 223 -11.99 19.35 0.85
C LEU A 223 -10.50 19.16 0.58
N LYS A 224 -10.07 17.97 0.13
CA LYS A 224 -8.67 17.72 -0.26
C LYS A 224 -8.25 18.56 -1.48
N ALA A 225 -9.12 18.67 -2.48
CA ALA A 225 -8.88 19.54 -3.62
C ALA A 225 -8.78 21.02 -3.22
N ALA A 226 -9.61 21.46 -2.25
CA ALA A 226 -9.54 22.82 -1.70
C ALA A 226 -8.25 23.08 -0.93
N MET A 227 -7.73 22.11 -0.16
CA MET A 227 -6.41 22.22 0.51
C MET A 227 -5.30 22.54 -0.49
N ASN A 228 -5.21 21.77 -1.58
CA ASN A 228 -4.20 21.99 -2.60
C ASN A 228 -4.27 23.39 -3.20
N LYS A 229 -5.50 23.94 -3.36
CA LYS A 229 -5.71 25.31 -3.89
C LYS A 229 -5.42 26.39 -2.85
N LEU A 230 -5.56 26.09 -1.55
CA LEU A 230 -5.20 27.00 -0.46
C LEU A 230 -3.68 27.22 -0.38
N GLU A 231 -2.89 26.18 -0.66
CA GLU A 231 -1.42 26.22 -0.59
C GLU A 231 -0.76 26.97 -1.76
N GLY A 232 -1.37 26.98 -2.93
CA GLY A 232 -0.71 27.38 -4.17
C GLY A 232 -1.20 28.67 -4.82
N GLY A 233 -2.19 29.43 -4.26
CA GLY A 233 -2.82 30.43 -5.07
C GLY A 233 -3.37 31.69 -4.38
N ASN A 234 -3.63 32.71 -5.24
CA ASN A 234 -4.22 34.00 -4.87
C ASN A 234 -5.77 34.00 -4.87
N MET A 235 -6.42 32.83 -5.06
CA MET A 235 -7.87 32.71 -5.06
C MET A 235 -8.46 33.08 -3.69
N SER A 236 -9.58 33.79 -3.67
CA SER A 236 -10.33 34.03 -2.43
C SER A 236 -10.90 32.71 -1.88
N ILE A 237 -11.24 32.68 -0.58
CA ILE A 237 -11.84 31.50 0.05
C ILE A 237 -13.15 31.11 -0.66
N ALA A 238 -13.93 32.11 -1.10
CA ALA A 238 -15.17 31.89 -1.84
C ALA A 238 -14.93 31.26 -3.23
N GLU A 239 -13.96 31.77 -3.98
CA GLU A 239 -13.59 31.20 -5.29
C GLU A 239 -13.09 29.77 -5.15
N ILE A 240 -12.30 29.44 -4.12
CA ILE A 240 -11.90 28.06 -3.85
C ILE A 240 -13.10 27.17 -3.53
N ALA A 241 -14.02 27.66 -2.69
CA ALA A 241 -15.22 26.89 -2.37
C ALA A 241 -16.01 26.53 -3.65
N TYR A 242 -16.33 27.52 -4.47
CA TYR A 242 -17.05 27.31 -5.73
C TYR A 242 -16.29 26.43 -6.72
N SER A 243 -14.98 26.63 -6.86
CA SER A 243 -14.14 25.81 -7.76
C SER A 243 -13.94 24.36 -7.30
N CYS A 244 -14.35 24.04 -6.05
CA CYS A 244 -14.36 22.70 -5.50
C CYS A 244 -15.78 22.11 -5.39
N GLY A 245 -16.78 22.74 -6.01
CA GLY A 245 -18.14 22.22 -6.09
C GLY A 245 -19.01 22.46 -4.84
N PHE A 246 -18.62 23.41 -3.97
CA PHE A 246 -19.49 23.88 -2.90
C PHE A 246 -20.43 24.98 -3.42
N ASN A 247 -21.71 24.88 -3.08
CA ASN A 247 -22.71 25.89 -3.49
C ASN A 247 -22.64 27.17 -2.62
N ASP A 248 -21.97 27.08 -1.47
CA ASP A 248 -21.90 28.15 -0.48
C ASP A 248 -20.55 28.12 0.24
N ALA A 249 -19.89 29.27 0.31
CA ALA A 249 -18.58 29.44 0.96
C ALA A 249 -18.67 29.25 2.49
N SER A 250 -19.80 29.57 3.14
CA SER A 250 -20.01 29.35 4.55
C SER A 250 -20.09 27.86 4.89
N ALA A 251 -20.87 27.10 4.09
CA ALA A 251 -20.92 25.65 4.20
C ALA A 251 -19.54 25.00 4.00
N PHE A 252 -18.76 25.47 3.05
CA PHE A 252 -17.37 25.05 2.87
C PHE A 252 -16.53 25.29 4.10
N CYS A 253 -16.50 26.51 4.63
CA CYS A 253 -15.72 26.88 5.83
C CYS A 253 -16.11 26.02 7.03
N HIS A 254 -17.41 25.78 7.22
CA HIS A 254 -17.91 24.91 8.29
C HIS A 254 -17.43 23.46 8.14
N GLN A 255 -17.57 22.87 6.95
CA GLN A 255 -17.13 21.50 6.70
C GLN A 255 -15.61 21.34 6.80
N PHE A 256 -14.86 22.31 6.28
CA PHE A 256 -13.40 22.33 6.36
C PHE A 256 -12.94 22.35 7.84
N LYS A 257 -13.50 23.28 8.65
CA LYS A 257 -13.20 23.35 10.09
C LYS A 257 -13.58 22.07 10.84
N LYS A 258 -14.71 21.44 10.46
CA LYS A 258 -15.16 20.17 11.07
C LYS A 258 -14.17 19.04 10.83
N VAL A 259 -13.61 18.95 9.62
CA VAL A 259 -12.70 17.87 9.21
C VAL A 259 -11.26 18.13 9.66
N TYR A 260 -10.74 19.34 9.38
CA TYR A 260 -9.34 19.68 9.63
C TYR A 260 -9.10 20.45 10.95
N LYS A 261 -10.15 20.68 11.77
CA LYS A 261 -10.10 21.38 13.05
C LYS A 261 -9.63 22.84 12.99
N ASP A 262 -9.41 23.35 11.78
CA ASP A 262 -8.99 24.73 11.54
C ASP A 262 -9.79 25.37 10.39
N THR A 263 -9.75 26.70 10.30
CA THR A 263 -10.43 27.43 9.24
C THR A 263 -9.60 27.44 7.96
N PRO A 264 -10.21 27.51 6.75
CA PRO A 264 -9.47 27.62 5.49
C PRO A 264 -8.49 28.81 5.46
N LEU A 265 -8.86 29.93 6.10
CA LEU A 265 -8.02 31.14 6.16
C LEU A 265 -6.78 30.92 7.03
N ASN A 266 -6.92 30.29 8.19
CA ASN A 266 -5.79 29.97 9.06
C ASN A 266 -4.89 28.89 8.40
N TYR A 267 -5.47 27.87 7.83
CA TYR A 267 -4.74 26.84 7.06
C TYR A 267 -3.86 27.47 5.97
N ARG A 268 -4.39 28.45 5.21
CA ARG A 268 -3.62 29.17 4.18
C ARG A 268 -2.42 29.92 4.77
N ARG A 269 -2.60 30.54 5.96
CA ARG A 269 -1.53 31.32 6.61
C ARG A 269 -0.45 30.45 7.23
N TYR A 270 -0.80 29.25 7.68
CA TYR A 270 0.07 28.35 8.44
C TYR A 270 -0.08 26.88 7.99
N PRO A 271 0.29 26.54 6.75
CA PRO A 271 0.07 25.17 6.21
C PRO A 271 0.77 24.07 7.03
N GLN A 272 1.88 24.42 7.69
CA GLN A 272 2.71 23.47 8.44
C GLN A 272 2.18 23.12 9.85
N LEU A 273 1.20 23.86 10.36
CA LEU A 273 0.64 23.60 11.71
C LEU A 273 -0.53 22.63 11.71
N ALA A 274 -1.13 22.34 10.57
CA ALA A 274 -2.32 21.50 10.44
C ALA A 274 -2.03 19.98 10.29
N ILE A 275 -0.74 19.58 10.25
CA ILE A 275 -0.33 18.16 10.19
C ILE A 275 0.18 17.72 11.57
N ARG A 276 -0.63 17.96 12.61
CA ARG A 276 -0.39 17.35 13.92
C ARG A 276 -1.69 16.72 14.39
N GLU A 277 -1.88 15.45 14.01
CA GLU A 277 -2.46 14.33 14.79
C GLU A 277 -2.72 13.14 13.87
#